data_24c91f544702a62ee21923da3ffcad57
#
_entry.id   24c91f544702a62ee21923da3ffcad57
#
_cell.length_a   1.000
_cell.length_b   1.000
_cell.length_c   1.000
_cell.angle_alpha   90.00
_cell.angle_beta   90.00
_cell.angle_gamma   90.00
#
_symmetry.space_group_name_H-M   'P 1'
#
loop_
_entity.id
_entity.type
_entity.pdbx_description
1 polymer ?
#
loop_
_entity_poly.entity_id
_entity_poly.type
_entity_poly.pdbx_seq_one_letter_code
_entity_poly.pdbx_strand_id
1 'polypeptide(L)'
;MSKITKERLFEILNARHLNNPYSKLASIPSFNNFKDINIATKRVKQAILSGEKITIVGDYDVDGIVSTTIMLDFFNSLGIKVDYIIPNRFEHGYGLSVKIVDNIDSGLVITVDNGITAYEASLKLKEKNIDLIITDHHTVGDKIPIALAIINPKQKDCNFEFKEICGAQVAWYFCAAIKNEMNYDINMSSYLDLLCLAIIADIMPMTSLNYTMVRQGLKKIKNSSREAFKLLNSHLKKDILVSDDIGFTIAPKLNSAGRMDDASIALNFLLSKDQSSAYESLAVLDELNSYRKTIQERISNEAEQKSNKEDRAVVVWAEDWHEGIIGIVASKLSNSHKKPAFIFSIQNGIAKGSARANSNINLYDLISKASHLLLGFGGHKNAAGLSLLEENLPEFKEIINKEIEKADDILHDEFITLGELEVSIVVLVFISSIVSVEPYRLEHKRTVFKVSNANLVKSEIIG
;
A
#
# COMPACT_ATOMS: atom_id res chain seq x y z
N MET A 1 34.97 6.09 12.30
CA MET A 1 34.26 5.67 11.05
C MET A 1 35.23 5.81 9.90
N SER A 2 35.20 4.91 8.90
CA SER A 2 36.01 5.01 7.69
C SER A 2 35.53 6.15 6.81
N LYS A 3 36.46 6.88 6.21
CA LYS A 3 36.14 7.88 5.17
C LYS A 3 35.60 7.16 3.94
N ILE A 4 34.50 7.68 3.36
CA ILE A 4 33.91 7.16 2.13
C ILE A 4 34.53 7.86 0.93
N THR A 5 35.15 7.08 0.05
CA THR A 5 35.57 7.54 -1.28
C THR A 5 34.44 7.26 -2.29
N LYS A 6 34.53 7.89 -3.46
CA LYS A 6 33.58 7.68 -4.57
C LYS A 6 33.55 6.20 -5.03
N GLU A 7 34.76 5.59 -5.16
CA GLU A 7 34.93 4.21 -5.57
C GLU A 7 34.28 3.26 -4.55
N ARG A 8 34.51 3.50 -3.26
CA ARG A 8 33.95 2.70 -2.19
C ARG A 8 32.42 2.81 -2.12
N LEU A 9 31.86 4.02 -2.32
CA LEU A 9 30.41 4.20 -2.43
C LEU A 9 29.85 3.37 -3.59
N PHE A 10 30.47 3.48 -4.77
CA PHE A 10 30.02 2.75 -5.95
C PHE A 10 30.05 1.23 -5.75
N GLU A 11 31.12 0.70 -5.12
CA GLU A 11 31.19 -0.71 -4.74
C GLU A 11 30.04 -1.14 -3.82
N ILE A 12 29.80 -0.36 -2.74
CA ILE A 12 28.73 -0.67 -1.78
C ILE A 12 27.35 -0.63 -2.45
N LEU A 13 27.09 0.39 -3.27
CA LEU A 13 25.81 0.54 -3.95
C LEU A 13 25.58 -0.57 -4.99
N ASN A 14 26.59 -0.90 -5.76
CA ASN A 14 26.50 -1.99 -6.74
C ASN A 14 26.40 -3.37 -6.09
N ALA A 15 27.09 -3.62 -4.98
CA ALA A 15 27.02 -4.89 -4.28
C ALA A 15 25.58 -5.26 -3.83
N ARG A 16 24.73 -4.27 -3.60
CA ARG A 16 23.31 -4.49 -3.27
C ARG A 16 22.53 -5.17 -4.38
N HIS A 17 22.96 -5.05 -5.65
CA HIS A 17 22.24 -5.52 -6.83
C HIS A 17 23.05 -6.41 -7.78
N LEU A 18 24.34 -6.62 -7.51
CA LEU A 18 25.25 -7.41 -8.36
C LEU A 18 24.75 -8.83 -8.65
N ASN A 19 24.02 -9.42 -7.71
CA ASN A 19 23.54 -10.80 -7.81
C ASN A 19 22.02 -10.90 -7.97
N ASN A 20 21.36 -9.86 -8.50
CA ASN A 20 19.93 -9.93 -8.76
C ASN A 20 19.63 -10.86 -9.96
N PRO A 21 19.13 -12.08 -9.73
CA PRO A 21 18.81 -13.02 -10.81
C PRO A 21 17.67 -12.53 -11.70
N TYR A 22 16.87 -11.59 -11.19
CA TYR A 22 15.71 -11.00 -11.86
C TYR A 22 15.99 -9.64 -12.50
N SER A 23 17.24 -9.36 -12.85
CA SER A 23 17.67 -8.09 -13.45
C SER A 23 16.95 -7.75 -14.77
N LYS A 24 16.33 -8.74 -15.43
CA LYS A 24 15.52 -8.59 -16.64
C LYS A 24 14.10 -9.10 -16.40
N LEU A 25 13.10 -8.45 -17.03
CA LEU A 25 11.71 -8.90 -16.95
C LEU A 25 11.49 -10.33 -17.46
N ALA A 26 12.29 -10.78 -18.40
CA ALA A 26 12.22 -12.16 -18.92
C ALA A 26 12.68 -13.22 -17.89
N SER A 27 13.35 -12.82 -16.81
CA SER A 27 13.84 -13.73 -15.77
C SER A 27 12.99 -13.74 -14.51
N ILE A 28 11.92 -12.91 -14.41
CA ILE A 28 11.05 -12.90 -13.25
C ILE A 28 10.33 -14.25 -13.04
N PRO A 29 9.92 -14.58 -11.81
CA PRO A 29 9.25 -15.85 -11.52
C PRO A 29 8.00 -16.08 -12.38
N SER A 30 7.75 -17.35 -12.70
CA SER A 30 6.55 -17.74 -13.45
C SER A 30 5.30 -17.66 -12.59
N PHE A 31 4.17 -17.23 -13.17
CA PHE A 31 2.86 -17.30 -12.52
C PHE A 31 2.45 -18.75 -12.15
N ASN A 32 3.00 -19.76 -12.81
CA ASN A 32 2.69 -21.17 -12.52
C ASN A 32 3.04 -21.60 -11.09
N ASN A 33 3.86 -20.84 -10.37
CA ASN A 33 4.23 -21.15 -8.99
C ASN A 33 3.17 -20.69 -7.97
N PHE A 34 2.16 -19.92 -8.38
CA PHE A 34 1.05 -19.61 -7.49
C PHE A 34 0.13 -20.80 -7.32
N LYS A 35 -0.25 -21.07 -6.07
CA LYS A 35 -1.31 -22.02 -5.76
C LYS A 35 -2.61 -21.59 -6.45
N ASP A 36 -3.41 -22.55 -6.86
CA ASP A 36 -4.74 -22.42 -7.48
C ASP A 36 -4.80 -21.63 -8.80
N ILE A 37 -3.69 -21.10 -9.31
CA ILE A 37 -3.67 -20.27 -10.52
C ILE A 37 -4.33 -20.97 -11.73
N ASN A 38 -4.07 -22.26 -11.90
CA ASN A 38 -4.62 -23.05 -13.03
C ASN A 38 -6.13 -23.33 -12.86
N ILE A 39 -6.61 -23.44 -11.65
CA ILE A 39 -8.06 -23.60 -11.36
C ILE A 39 -8.76 -22.27 -11.69
N ALA A 40 -8.21 -21.18 -11.21
CA ALA A 40 -8.74 -19.85 -11.43
C ALA A 40 -8.79 -19.47 -12.92
N THR A 41 -7.71 -19.69 -13.67
CA THR A 41 -7.66 -19.35 -15.11
C THR A 41 -8.64 -20.16 -15.94
N LYS A 42 -8.79 -21.46 -15.66
CA LYS A 42 -9.79 -22.30 -16.33
C LYS A 42 -11.22 -21.83 -16.05
N ARG A 43 -11.51 -21.41 -14.82
CA ARG A 43 -12.81 -20.89 -14.45
C ARG A 43 -13.12 -19.56 -15.15
N VAL A 44 -12.14 -18.65 -15.22
CA VAL A 44 -12.29 -17.39 -15.98
C VAL A 44 -12.50 -17.68 -17.47
N LYS A 45 -11.73 -18.59 -18.05
CA LYS A 45 -11.94 -19.03 -19.44
C LYS A 45 -13.34 -19.54 -19.69
N GLN A 46 -13.88 -20.35 -18.77
CA GLN A 46 -15.27 -20.84 -18.87
C GLN A 46 -16.26 -19.69 -18.82
N ALA A 47 -16.11 -18.73 -17.89
CA ALA A 47 -16.97 -17.56 -17.80
C ALA A 47 -16.95 -16.73 -19.08
N ILE A 48 -15.77 -16.49 -19.65
CA ILE A 48 -15.61 -15.75 -20.92
C ILE A 48 -16.32 -16.46 -22.07
N LEU A 49 -16.07 -17.75 -22.21
CA LEU A 49 -16.65 -18.55 -23.34
C LEU A 49 -18.16 -18.71 -23.25
N SER A 50 -18.75 -18.73 -22.04
CA SER A 50 -20.18 -18.81 -21.82
C SER A 50 -20.89 -17.45 -21.81
N GLY A 51 -20.15 -16.34 -21.86
CA GLY A 51 -20.71 -15.00 -21.72
C GLY A 51 -21.24 -14.72 -20.30
N GLU A 52 -20.70 -15.42 -19.29
CA GLU A 52 -21.10 -15.25 -17.90
C GLU A 52 -20.64 -13.90 -17.37
N LYS A 53 -21.46 -13.28 -16.53
CA LYS A 53 -21.12 -12.02 -15.85
C LYS A 53 -19.90 -12.21 -14.94
N ILE A 54 -18.91 -11.34 -15.07
CA ILE A 54 -17.75 -11.28 -14.20
C ILE A 54 -17.79 -9.96 -13.43
N THR A 55 -17.69 -10.03 -12.10
CA THR A 55 -17.63 -8.86 -11.22
C THR A 55 -16.29 -8.83 -10.49
N ILE A 56 -15.54 -7.74 -10.65
CA ILE A 56 -14.27 -7.49 -9.96
C ILE A 56 -14.55 -6.67 -8.71
N VAL A 57 -14.13 -7.14 -7.54
CA VAL A 57 -14.25 -6.41 -6.28
C VAL A 57 -12.85 -5.98 -5.84
N GLY A 58 -12.57 -4.67 -5.94
CA GLY A 58 -11.31 -4.06 -5.56
C GLY A 58 -11.23 -3.64 -4.10
N ASP A 59 -10.22 -2.82 -3.78
CA ASP A 59 -10.12 -2.06 -2.54
C ASP A 59 -9.96 -0.55 -2.85
N TYR A 60 -10.11 0.28 -1.82
CA TYR A 60 -10.18 1.74 -1.94
C TYR A 60 -8.82 2.45 -1.85
N ASP A 61 -7.73 1.76 -1.56
CA ASP A 61 -6.39 2.36 -1.56
C ASP A 61 -5.71 2.23 -2.93
N VAL A 62 -4.48 2.76 -3.06
CA VAL A 62 -3.80 2.78 -4.37
C VAL A 62 -3.52 1.38 -4.89
N ASP A 63 -3.19 0.40 -4.03
CA ASP A 63 -2.92 -0.96 -4.50
C ASP A 63 -4.20 -1.61 -5.03
N GLY A 64 -5.33 -1.51 -4.31
CA GLY A 64 -6.64 -1.99 -4.76
C GLY A 64 -7.14 -1.29 -6.03
N ILE A 65 -6.99 0.04 -6.10
CA ILE A 65 -7.33 0.83 -7.29
C ILE A 65 -6.50 0.41 -8.50
N VAL A 66 -5.18 0.24 -8.33
CA VAL A 66 -4.29 -0.19 -9.41
C VAL A 66 -4.57 -1.63 -9.82
N SER A 67 -4.82 -2.52 -8.85
CA SER A 67 -5.24 -3.91 -9.09
C SER A 67 -6.49 -3.98 -9.97
N THR A 68 -7.50 -3.18 -9.59
CA THR A 68 -8.76 -3.05 -10.35
C THR A 68 -8.50 -2.46 -11.74
N THR A 69 -7.66 -1.40 -11.85
CA THR A 69 -7.28 -0.79 -13.12
C THR A 69 -6.64 -1.80 -14.06
N ILE A 70 -5.70 -2.62 -13.57
CA ILE A 70 -5.03 -3.66 -14.38
C ILE A 70 -6.04 -4.67 -14.91
N MET A 71 -6.94 -5.17 -14.06
CA MET A 71 -7.95 -6.14 -14.46
C MET A 71 -8.92 -5.57 -15.49
N LEU A 72 -9.44 -4.37 -15.24
CA LEU A 72 -10.39 -3.72 -16.18
C LEU A 72 -9.74 -3.42 -17.53
N ASP A 73 -8.53 -2.86 -17.53
CA ASP A 73 -7.81 -2.54 -18.76
C ASP A 73 -7.45 -3.82 -19.55
N PHE A 74 -7.05 -4.89 -18.84
CA PHE A 74 -6.80 -6.20 -19.43
C PHE A 74 -8.06 -6.77 -20.12
N PHE A 75 -9.20 -6.86 -19.43
CA PHE A 75 -10.43 -7.38 -20.05
C PHE A 75 -10.96 -6.47 -21.15
N ASN A 76 -10.88 -5.14 -20.98
CA ASN A 76 -11.23 -4.19 -22.04
C ASN A 76 -10.39 -4.36 -23.30
N SER A 77 -9.08 -4.63 -23.17
CA SER A 77 -8.19 -4.87 -24.32
C SER A 77 -8.56 -6.11 -25.12
N LEU A 78 -9.30 -7.03 -24.52
CA LEU A 78 -9.85 -8.24 -25.13
C LEU A 78 -11.28 -8.07 -25.65
N GLY A 79 -11.88 -6.88 -25.49
CA GLY A 79 -13.29 -6.64 -25.82
C GLY A 79 -14.28 -7.34 -24.87
N ILE A 80 -13.82 -7.77 -23.68
CA ILE A 80 -14.63 -8.43 -22.66
C ILE A 80 -15.13 -7.40 -21.67
N LYS A 81 -16.45 -7.27 -21.55
CA LYS A 81 -17.04 -6.40 -20.54
C LYS A 81 -17.09 -7.11 -19.20
N VAL A 82 -16.58 -6.47 -18.16
CA VAL A 82 -16.68 -6.90 -16.77
C VAL A 82 -17.24 -5.76 -15.92
N ASP A 83 -17.98 -6.12 -14.86
CA ASP A 83 -18.44 -5.16 -13.87
C ASP A 83 -17.38 -5.01 -12.76
N TYR A 84 -17.42 -3.91 -12.02
CA TYR A 84 -16.54 -3.72 -10.88
C TYR A 84 -17.24 -3.03 -9.72
N ILE A 85 -16.73 -3.28 -8.52
CA ILE A 85 -17.16 -2.63 -7.28
C ILE A 85 -15.88 -2.23 -6.52
N ILE A 86 -15.77 -0.94 -6.20
CA ILE A 86 -14.80 -0.47 -5.22
C ILE A 86 -15.56 -0.15 -3.94
N PRO A 87 -15.22 -0.80 -2.81
CA PRO A 87 -15.90 -0.55 -1.56
C PRO A 87 -15.71 0.89 -1.10
N ASN A 88 -16.78 1.51 -0.62
CA ASN A 88 -16.65 2.76 0.12
C ASN A 88 -16.26 2.43 1.57
N ARG A 89 -15.17 3.03 2.05
CA ARG A 89 -14.60 2.80 3.39
C ARG A 89 -15.61 2.99 4.52
N PHE A 90 -16.50 3.96 4.38
CA PHE A 90 -17.46 4.36 5.43
C PHE A 90 -18.73 3.53 5.42
N GLU A 91 -19.17 3.08 4.24
CA GLU A 91 -20.43 2.36 4.04
C GLU A 91 -20.25 0.84 4.03
N HIS A 92 -19.24 0.36 3.30
CA HIS A 92 -19.04 -1.07 3.03
C HIS A 92 -17.96 -1.70 3.88
N GLY A 93 -17.03 -0.87 4.42
CA GLY A 93 -15.83 -1.33 5.12
C GLY A 93 -14.72 -1.70 4.14
N TYR A 94 -13.87 -2.66 4.55
CA TYR A 94 -12.71 -3.11 3.79
C TYR A 94 -13.07 -4.28 2.86
N GLY A 95 -12.71 -4.17 1.58
CA GLY A 95 -12.77 -5.26 0.61
C GLY A 95 -14.16 -5.88 0.43
N LEU A 96 -14.19 -7.18 0.12
CA LEU A 96 -15.41 -7.96 -0.06
C LEU A 96 -16.14 -8.15 1.27
N SER A 97 -17.28 -7.49 1.43
CA SER A 97 -18.15 -7.56 2.62
C SER A 97 -19.50 -8.18 2.32
N VAL A 98 -20.23 -8.60 3.36
CA VAL A 98 -21.60 -9.12 3.24
C VAL A 98 -22.51 -8.12 2.53
N LYS A 99 -22.37 -6.81 2.82
CA LYS A 99 -23.14 -5.74 2.18
C LYS A 99 -22.90 -5.65 0.67
N ILE A 100 -21.65 -5.88 0.23
CA ILE A 100 -21.33 -5.90 -1.21
C ILE A 100 -21.95 -7.11 -1.87
N VAL A 101 -21.89 -8.29 -1.22
CA VAL A 101 -22.47 -9.53 -1.73
C VAL A 101 -23.99 -9.45 -1.87
N ASP A 102 -24.66 -8.63 -1.05
CA ASP A 102 -26.12 -8.41 -1.19
C ASP A 102 -26.51 -7.87 -2.56
N ASN A 103 -25.65 -7.08 -3.18
CA ASN A 103 -25.86 -6.46 -4.48
C ASN A 103 -25.32 -7.29 -5.66
N ILE A 104 -24.82 -8.51 -5.41
CA ILE A 104 -24.35 -9.43 -6.45
C ILE A 104 -25.32 -10.59 -6.57
N ASP A 105 -25.98 -10.72 -7.71
CA ASP A 105 -27.04 -11.70 -7.92
C ASP A 105 -26.58 -12.97 -8.66
N SER A 106 -25.54 -12.87 -9.49
CA SER A 106 -25.09 -13.99 -10.33
C SER A 106 -23.69 -13.76 -10.89
N GLY A 107 -23.11 -14.79 -11.46
CA GLY A 107 -21.87 -14.75 -12.21
C GLY A 107 -20.64 -15.21 -11.41
N LEU A 108 -19.48 -14.80 -11.88
CA LEU A 108 -18.19 -15.05 -11.24
C LEU A 108 -17.71 -13.79 -10.52
N VAL A 109 -17.34 -13.91 -9.24
CA VAL A 109 -16.74 -12.82 -8.46
C VAL A 109 -15.23 -13.05 -8.39
N ILE A 110 -14.45 -11.98 -8.66
CA ILE A 110 -12.99 -11.96 -8.55
C ILE A 110 -12.63 -10.81 -7.62
N THR A 111 -12.00 -11.10 -6.47
CA THR A 111 -11.44 -10.03 -5.64
C THR A 111 -10.02 -9.70 -6.08
N VAL A 112 -9.62 -8.44 -5.93
CA VAL A 112 -8.25 -7.98 -6.17
C VAL A 112 -7.79 -7.13 -5.01
N ASP A 113 -6.62 -7.48 -4.45
CA ASP A 113 -6.02 -6.84 -3.27
C ASP A 113 -6.86 -6.95 -1.99
N ASN A 114 -7.77 -7.89 -1.96
CA ASN A 114 -8.60 -8.19 -0.78
C ASN A 114 -9.21 -9.60 -0.89
N GLY A 115 -9.90 -10.00 0.16
CA GLY A 115 -10.73 -11.20 0.15
C GLY A 115 -10.20 -12.33 1.04
N ILE A 116 -8.90 -12.39 1.38
CA ILE A 116 -8.33 -13.49 2.18
C ILE A 116 -8.90 -13.58 3.61
N THR A 117 -9.49 -12.51 4.09
CA THR A 117 -10.17 -12.45 5.40
C THR A 117 -11.69 -12.42 5.29
N ALA A 118 -12.26 -12.45 4.08
CA ALA A 118 -13.67 -12.25 3.81
C ALA A 118 -14.53 -13.54 3.99
N TYR A 119 -14.36 -14.24 5.12
CA TYR A 119 -15.01 -15.54 5.35
C TYR A 119 -16.54 -15.47 5.28
N GLU A 120 -17.18 -14.53 5.99
CA GLU A 120 -18.65 -14.41 6.04
C GLU A 120 -19.24 -14.03 4.66
N ALA A 121 -18.57 -13.15 3.93
CA ALA A 121 -18.97 -12.79 2.58
C ALA A 121 -18.83 -13.98 1.61
N SER A 122 -17.80 -14.79 1.78
CA SER A 122 -17.59 -16.00 0.97
C SER A 122 -18.67 -17.07 1.22
N LEU A 123 -19.12 -17.24 2.47
CA LEU A 123 -20.25 -18.10 2.80
C LEU A 123 -21.51 -17.67 2.07
N LYS A 124 -21.80 -16.36 2.09
CA LYS A 124 -22.98 -15.81 1.43
C LYS A 124 -22.94 -15.97 -0.09
N LEU A 125 -21.78 -15.80 -0.73
CA LEU A 125 -21.62 -16.10 -2.16
C LEU A 125 -21.88 -17.57 -2.46
N LYS A 126 -21.36 -18.48 -1.62
CA LYS A 126 -21.62 -19.91 -1.75
C LYS A 126 -23.09 -20.24 -1.63
N GLU A 127 -23.82 -19.65 -0.69
CA GLU A 127 -25.29 -19.80 -0.54
C GLU A 127 -26.05 -19.34 -1.79
N LYS A 128 -25.55 -18.28 -2.46
CA LYS A 128 -26.09 -17.79 -3.74
C LYS A 128 -25.64 -18.62 -4.96
N ASN A 129 -24.81 -19.67 -4.79
CA ASN A 129 -24.18 -20.45 -5.86
C ASN A 129 -23.34 -19.59 -6.82
N ILE A 130 -22.63 -18.60 -6.29
CA ILE A 130 -21.74 -17.72 -7.02
C ILE A 130 -20.31 -18.11 -6.70
N ASP A 131 -19.53 -18.43 -7.75
CA ASP A 131 -18.11 -18.77 -7.60
C ASP A 131 -17.29 -17.53 -7.23
N LEU A 132 -16.35 -17.74 -6.31
CA LEU A 132 -15.41 -16.73 -5.85
C LEU A 132 -13.96 -17.14 -6.22
N ILE A 133 -13.24 -16.23 -6.84
CA ILE A 133 -11.78 -16.28 -7.00
C ILE A 133 -11.19 -15.13 -6.19
N ILE A 134 -10.25 -15.43 -5.30
CA ILE A 134 -9.55 -14.44 -4.50
C ILE A 134 -8.15 -14.23 -5.08
N THR A 135 -7.80 -12.96 -5.38
CA THR A 135 -6.41 -12.54 -5.62
C THR A 135 -6.02 -11.53 -4.57
N ASP A 136 -5.08 -11.91 -3.70
CA ASP A 136 -4.75 -11.13 -2.51
C ASP A 136 -3.28 -11.35 -2.11
N HIS A 137 -2.72 -10.50 -1.28
CA HIS A 137 -1.36 -10.60 -0.74
C HIS A 137 -1.32 -10.45 0.79
N HIS A 138 -2.44 -10.15 1.41
CA HIS A 138 -2.55 -9.99 2.86
C HIS A 138 -2.32 -11.31 3.58
N THR A 139 -2.00 -11.22 4.87
CA THR A 139 -1.74 -12.38 5.72
C THR A 139 -2.99 -13.25 5.84
N VAL A 140 -2.82 -14.55 5.65
CA VAL A 140 -3.88 -15.53 5.79
C VAL A 140 -4.25 -15.65 7.28
N GLY A 141 -5.53 -15.46 7.59
CA GLY A 141 -6.07 -15.62 8.93
C GLY A 141 -6.38 -17.10 9.28
N ASP A 142 -6.88 -17.30 10.49
CA ASP A 142 -7.26 -18.67 10.97
C ASP A 142 -8.45 -19.24 10.21
N LYS A 143 -9.39 -18.38 9.77
CA LYS A 143 -10.54 -18.77 8.96
C LYS A 143 -10.26 -18.45 7.49
N ILE A 144 -10.11 -19.48 6.68
CA ILE A 144 -9.89 -19.35 5.23
C ILE A 144 -11.25 -19.19 4.54
N PRO A 145 -11.46 -18.18 3.68
CA PRO A 145 -12.69 -18.00 2.91
C PRO A 145 -13.00 -19.20 2.02
N ILE A 146 -14.30 -19.45 1.80
CA ILE A 146 -14.76 -20.48 0.89
C ILE A 146 -14.74 -19.92 -0.52
N ALA A 147 -13.70 -20.23 -1.25
CA ALA A 147 -13.51 -19.79 -2.64
C ALA A 147 -13.18 -20.99 -3.53
N LEU A 148 -13.50 -20.86 -4.82
CA LEU A 148 -13.11 -21.85 -5.82
C LEU A 148 -11.59 -21.92 -5.98
N ALA A 149 -10.95 -20.76 -5.92
CA ALA A 149 -9.50 -20.61 -6.01
C ALA A 149 -9.03 -19.40 -5.19
N ILE A 150 -7.87 -19.53 -4.56
CA ILE A 150 -7.21 -18.45 -3.81
C ILE A 150 -5.79 -18.29 -4.34
N ILE A 151 -5.53 -17.17 -4.98
CA ILE A 151 -4.20 -16.78 -5.47
C ILE A 151 -3.61 -15.79 -4.48
N ASN A 152 -2.84 -16.31 -3.52
CA ASN A 152 -2.16 -15.50 -2.51
C ASN A 152 -0.79 -16.12 -2.21
N PRO A 153 0.32 -15.37 -2.33
CA PRO A 153 1.66 -15.92 -2.11
C PRO A 153 1.91 -16.34 -0.67
N LYS A 154 1.17 -15.77 0.30
CA LYS A 154 1.32 -16.07 1.74
C LYS A 154 0.56 -17.31 2.20
N GLN A 155 -0.15 -18.02 1.31
CA GLN A 155 -0.70 -19.33 1.65
C GLN A 155 0.43 -20.31 1.98
N LYS A 156 0.21 -21.16 2.99
CA LYS A 156 1.22 -22.08 3.54
C LYS A 156 1.86 -23.00 2.49
N ASP A 157 1.08 -23.44 1.50
CA ASP A 157 1.45 -24.36 0.43
C ASP A 157 1.56 -23.70 -0.95
N CYS A 158 1.71 -22.39 -0.99
CA CYS A 158 2.01 -21.65 -2.22
C CYS A 158 3.51 -21.68 -2.50
N ASN A 159 3.89 -22.11 -3.71
CA ASN A 159 5.28 -22.23 -4.14
C ASN A 159 5.85 -20.96 -4.78
N PHE A 160 5.08 -19.86 -4.83
CA PHE A 160 5.60 -18.58 -5.30
C PHE A 160 6.63 -18.04 -4.30
N GLU A 161 7.85 -17.80 -4.77
CA GLU A 161 9.00 -17.56 -3.88
C GLU A 161 8.95 -16.19 -3.17
N PHE A 162 8.36 -15.16 -3.82
CA PHE A 162 8.24 -13.82 -3.23
C PHE A 162 6.93 -13.67 -2.48
N LYS A 163 7.00 -13.65 -1.16
CA LYS A 163 5.83 -13.48 -0.30
C LYS A 163 5.43 -12.01 -0.14
N GLU A 164 6.40 -11.12 -0.25
CA GLU A 164 6.23 -9.67 -0.09
C GLU A 164 6.09 -9.00 -1.46
N ILE A 165 4.94 -9.22 -2.09
CA ILE A 165 4.47 -8.55 -3.30
C ILE A 165 3.11 -7.92 -3.02
N CYS A 166 2.75 -6.84 -3.70
CA CYS A 166 1.47 -6.15 -3.53
C CYS A 166 0.33 -6.82 -4.31
N GLY A 167 -0.92 -6.45 -4.00
CA GLY A 167 -2.12 -6.99 -4.65
C GLY A 167 -2.13 -6.78 -6.15
N ALA A 168 -1.66 -5.63 -6.63
CA ALA A 168 -1.55 -5.35 -8.06
C ALA A 168 -0.58 -6.29 -8.79
N GLN A 169 0.49 -6.74 -8.13
CA GLN A 169 1.38 -7.76 -8.71
C GLN A 169 0.67 -9.11 -8.82
N VAL A 170 -0.13 -9.50 -7.81
CA VAL A 170 -0.92 -10.74 -7.86
C VAL A 170 -1.94 -10.67 -8.99
N ALA A 171 -2.68 -9.57 -9.11
CA ALA A 171 -3.63 -9.34 -10.21
C ALA A 171 -2.93 -9.36 -11.59
N TRP A 172 -1.75 -8.76 -11.71
CA TRP A 172 -0.97 -8.77 -12.93
C TRP A 172 -0.50 -10.18 -13.33
N TYR A 173 -0.02 -10.97 -12.37
CA TYR A 173 0.34 -12.37 -12.60
C TYR A 173 -0.87 -13.21 -13.00
N PHE A 174 -2.04 -12.91 -12.42
CA PHE A 174 -3.28 -13.58 -12.79
C PHE A 174 -3.71 -13.23 -14.23
N CYS A 175 -3.63 -11.95 -14.62
CA CYS A 175 -3.84 -11.54 -16.02
C CYS A 175 -2.87 -12.23 -16.98
N ALA A 176 -1.59 -12.37 -16.60
CA ALA A 176 -0.60 -13.09 -17.41
C ALA A 176 -0.94 -14.57 -17.57
N ALA A 177 -1.49 -15.20 -16.52
CA ALA A 177 -1.95 -16.58 -16.57
C ALA A 177 -3.21 -16.73 -17.46
N ILE A 178 -4.19 -15.83 -17.35
CA ILE A 178 -5.38 -15.79 -18.22
C ILE A 178 -4.95 -15.60 -19.69
N LYS A 179 -4.06 -14.65 -19.95
CA LYS A 179 -3.47 -14.42 -21.27
C LYS A 179 -2.92 -15.73 -21.86
N ASN A 180 -2.12 -16.46 -21.06
CA ASN A 180 -1.51 -17.72 -21.51
C ASN A 180 -2.56 -18.82 -21.74
N GLU A 181 -3.53 -19.00 -20.85
CA GLU A 181 -4.61 -20.02 -20.97
C GLU A 181 -5.49 -19.78 -22.20
N MET A 182 -5.69 -18.50 -22.57
CA MET A 182 -6.54 -18.10 -23.69
C MET A 182 -5.75 -17.88 -25.00
N ASN A 183 -4.41 -17.98 -24.98
CA ASN A 183 -3.52 -17.67 -26.11
C ASN A 183 -3.70 -16.24 -26.66
N TYR A 184 -3.93 -15.26 -25.79
CA TYR A 184 -4.03 -13.86 -26.19
C TYR A 184 -2.65 -13.21 -26.41
N ASP A 185 -2.55 -12.30 -27.36
CA ASP A 185 -1.32 -11.52 -27.60
C ASP A 185 -1.41 -10.14 -26.90
N ILE A 186 -1.06 -10.11 -25.62
CA ILE A 186 -1.03 -8.88 -24.80
C ILE A 186 0.37 -8.69 -24.24
N ASN A 187 0.89 -7.49 -24.37
CA ASN A 187 2.17 -7.12 -23.77
C ASN A 187 2.00 -6.78 -22.29
N MET A 188 2.24 -7.73 -21.39
CA MET A 188 2.11 -7.53 -19.95
C MET A 188 3.09 -6.48 -19.38
N SER A 189 4.19 -6.17 -20.08
CA SER A 189 5.11 -5.10 -19.64
C SER A 189 4.52 -3.68 -19.80
N SER A 190 3.40 -3.53 -20.51
CA SER A 190 2.69 -2.25 -20.61
C SER A 190 2.13 -1.78 -19.27
N TYR A 191 1.92 -2.67 -18.31
CA TYR A 191 1.37 -2.39 -16.99
C TYR A 191 2.43 -2.06 -15.92
N LEU A 192 3.72 -2.02 -16.28
CA LEU A 192 4.79 -1.73 -15.31
C LEU A 192 4.70 -0.33 -14.70
N ASP A 193 4.12 0.62 -15.41
CA ASP A 193 3.82 1.95 -14.88
C ASP A 193 2.84 1.89 -13.70
N LEU A 194 1.77 1.13 -13.85
CA LEU A 194 0.78 0.87 -12.79
C LEU A 194 1.39 0.06 -11.64
N LEU A 195 2.11 -1.02 -11.94
CA LEU A 195 2.77 -1.84 -10.91
C LEU A 195 3.75 -1.04 -10.06
N CYS A 196 4.54 -0.17 -10.69
CA CYS A 196 5.46 0.71 -9.97
C CYS A 196 4.72 1.59 -8.95
N LEU A 197 3.57 2.15 -9.34
CA LEU A 197 2.75 2.96 -8.47
C LEU A 197 2.26 2.16 -7.26
N ALA A 198 1.70 0.96 -7.47
CA ALA A 198 1.19 0.10 -6.42
C ALA A 198 2.29 -0.39 -5.45
N ILE A 199 3.39 -0.95 -5.97
CA ILE A 199 4.51 -1.46 -5.15
C ILE A 199 5.06 -0.38 -4.21
N ILE A 200 5.17 0.87 -4.71
CA ILE A 200 5.68 1.99 -3.91
C ILE A 200 4.62 2.48 -2.92
N ALA A 201 3.36 2.56 -3.33
CA ALA A 201 2.27 3.08 -2.49
C ALA A 201 1.98 2.16 -1.30
N ASP A 202 2.05 0.84 -1.50
CA ASP A 202 1.86 -0.18 -0.47
C ASP A 202 3.14 -0.48 0.34
N ILE A 203 4.20 0.34 0.13
CA ILE A 203 5.46 0.29 0.88
C ILE A 203 6.11 -1.10 0.86
N MET A 204 5.98 -1.83 -0.25
CA MET A 204 6.59 -3.15 -0.38
C MET A 204 8.11 -3.10 -0.23
N PRO A 205 8.72 -4.10 0.45
CA PRO A 205 10.17 -4.19 0.55
C PRO A 205 10.80 -4.34 -0.84
N MET A 206 11.94 -3.68 -1.06
CA MET A 206 12.65 -3.73 -2.34
C MET A 206 13.42 -5.05 -2.50
N THR A 207 12.67 -6.16 -2.50
CA THR A 207 13.21 -7.47 -2.90
C THR A 207 13.79 -7.38 -4.33
N SER A 208 14.53 -8.39 -4.75
CA SER A 208 15.09 -8.42 -6.12
C SER A 208 14.01 -8.30 -7.21
N LEU A 209 12.83 -8.88 -7.00
CA LEU A 209 11.68 -8.76 -7.91
C LEU A 209 11.09 -7.34 -7.89
N ASN A 210 10.75 -6.82 -6.72
CA ASN A 210 10.12 -5.50 -6.55
C ASN A 210 11.05 -4.40 -7.06
N TYR A 211 12.34 -4.48 -6.75
CA TYR A 211 13.35 -3.56 -7.28
C TYR A 211 13.36 -3.51 -8.80
N THR A 212 13.36 -4.67 -9.45
CA THR A 212 13.36 -4.74 -10.92
C THR A 212 12.08 -4.17 -11.50
N MET A 213 10.91 -4.54 -10.97
CA MET A 213 9.62 -4.04 -11.46
C MET A 213 9.50 -2.52 -11.27
N VAL A 214 9.88 -1.99 -10.11
CA VAL A 214 9.82 -0.54 -9.83
C VAL A 214 10.82 0.20 -10.73
N ARG A 215 12.05 -0.28 -10.87
CA ARG A 215 13.06 0.36 -11.72
C ARG A 215 12.63 0.46 -13.17
N GLN A 216 12.03 -0.59 -13.72
CA GLN A 216 11.48 -0.59 -15.08
C GLN A 216 10.20 0.26 -15.15
N GLY A 217 9.37 0.21 -14.13
CA GLY A 217 8.15 0.98 -14.04
C GLY A 217 8.38 2.50 -13.98
N LEU A 218 9.37 2.98 -13.21
CA LEU A 218 9.75 4.41 -13.22
C LEU A 218 10.08 4.92 -14.62
N LYS A 219 10.84 4.13 -15.40
CA LYS A 219 11.14 4.45 -16.79
C LYS A 219 9.88 4.41 -17.66
N LYS A 220 8.98 3.45 -17.38
CA LYS A 220 7.73 3.29 -18.12
C LYS A 220 6.77 4.45 -17.85
N ILE A 221 6.65 4.92 -16.60
CA ILE A 221 5.83 6.10 -16.23
C ILE A 221 6.27 7.31 -17.05
N LYS A 222 7.57 7.56 -17.15
CA LYS A 222 8.10 8.72 -17.90
C LYS A 222 7.67 8.70 -19.37
N ASN A 223 7.55 7.50 -19.96
CA ASN A 223 7.22 7.27 -21.38
C ASN A 223 5.85 6.58 -21.53
N SER A 224 4.96 6.70 -20.55
CA SER A 224 3.66 6.04 -20.60
C SER A 224 2.76 6.64 -21.67
N SER A 225 2.00 5.77 -22.34
CA SER A 225 0.94 6.17 -23.26
C SER A 225 -0.37 6.54 -22.55
N ARG A 226 -0.49 6.25 -21.24
CA ARG A 226 -1.69 6.55 -20.45
C ARG A 226 -1.81 8.05 -20.21
N GLU A 227 -2.99 8.62 -20.47
CA GLU A 227 -3.25 10.05 -20.27
C GLU A 227 -2.99 10.52 -18.84
N ALA A 228 -3.35 9.69 -17.86
CA ALA A 228 -3.05 9.94 -16.45
C ALA A 228 -1.55 10.19 -16.19
N PHE A 229 -0.67 9.33 -16.70
CA PHE A 229 0.77 9.50 -16.48
C PHE A 229 1.38 10.61 -17.32
N LYS A 230 0.87 10.87 -18.54
CA LYS A 230 1.29 12.04 -19.33
C LYS A 230 1.00 13.33 -18.57
N LEU A 231 -0.19 13.44 -17.98
CA LEU A 231 -0.60 14.59 -17.21
C LEU A 231 0.22 14.75 -15.92
N LEU A 232 0.43 13.67 -15.16
CA LEU A 232 1.29 13.69 -13.98
C LEU A 232 2.73 14.11 -14.31
N ASN A 233 3.30 13.61 -15.39
CA ASN A 233 4.65 13.99 -15.84
C ASN A 233 4.74 15.48 -16.19
N SER A 234 3.69 16.04 -16.80
CA SER A 234 3.64 17.48 -17.13
C SER A 234 3.63 18.36 -15.88
N HIS A 235 3.01 17.89 -14.80
CA HIS A 235 2.95 18.61 -13.52
C HIS A 235 4.26 18.48 -12.73
N LEU A 236 4.88 17.28 -12.71
CA LEU A 236 6.13 17.05 -11.99
C LEU A 236 7.32 17.78 -12.61
N LYS A 237 7.35 17.96 -13.93
CA LYS A 237 8.40 18.65 -14.68
C LYS A 237 9.83 18.16 -14.37
N LYS A 238 9.97 16.85 -14.15
CA LYS A 238 11.25 16.21 -13.82
C LYS A 238 11.74 15.37 -14.99
N ASP A 239 13.05 15.40 -15.26
CA ASP A 239 13.67 14.56 -16.28
C ASP A 239 13.78 13.10 -15.84
N ILE A 240 14.07 12.89 -14.55
CA ILE A 240 14.19 11.57 -13.93
C ILE A 240 13.19 11.48 -12.78
N LEU A 241 12.33 10.47 -12.84
CA LEU A 241 11.43 10.12 -11.74
C LEU A 241 12.14 9.18 -10.76
N VAL A 242 11.94 9.44 -9.47
CA VAL A 242 12.44 8.63 -8.37
C VAL A 242 11.29 8.06 -7.54
N SER A 243 11.56 7.06 -6.74
CA SER A 243 10.55 6.42 -5.90
C SER A 243 9.81 7.38 -4.97
N ASP A 244 10.48 8.46 -4.52
CA ASP A 244 9.86 9.48 -3.67
C ASP A 244 8.79 10.31 -4.39
N ASP A 245 8.94 10.54 -5.70
CA ASP A 245 7.91 11.24 -6.48
C ASP A 245 6.59 10.46 -6.48
N ILE A 246 6.70 9.14 -6.58
CA ILE A 246 5.54 8.27 -6.48
C ILE A 246 5.00 8.27 -5.05
N GLY A 247 5.83 7.98 -4.06
CA GLY A 247 5.38 7.72 -2.68
C GLY A 247 4.92 8.95 -1.92
N PHE A 248 5.45 10.14 -2.24
CA PHE A 248 5.13 11.38 -1.51
C PHE A 248 4.32 12.40 -2.32
N THR A 249 4.22 12.21 -3.65
CA THR A 249 3.47 13.16 -4.50
C THR A 249 2.27 12.47 -5.18
N ILE A 250 2.47 11.37 -5.88
CA ILE A 250 1.41 10.74 -6.68
C ILE A 250 0.50 9.87 -5.80
N ALA A 251 1.06 8.91 -5.05
CA ALA A 251 0.27 7.96 -4.25
C ALA A 251 -0.61 8.66 -3.19
N PRO A 252 -0.16 9.68 -2.44
CA PRO A 252 -1.03 10.40 -1.50
C PRO A 252 -2.21 11.11 -2.17
N LYS A 253 -2.04 11.58 -3.41
CA LYS A 253 -3.10 12.21 -4.19
C LYS A 253 -4.17 11.20 -4.59
N LEU A 254 -3.78 10.03 -5.09
CA LEU A 254 -4.72 8.96 -5.43
C LEU A 254 -5.42 8.40 -4.18
N ASN A 255 -4.66 8.16 -3.10
CA ASN A 255 -5.21 7.70 -1.82
C ASN A 255 -6.20 8.68 -1.18
N SER A 256 -6.16 9.98 -1.56
CA SER A 256 -7.08 10.96 -0.99
C SER A 256 -8.54 10.67 -1.36
N ALA A 257 -8.81 10.12 -2.53
CA ALA A 257 -10.15 9.74 -2.95
C ALA A 257 -10.78 8.75 -1.95
N GLY A 258 -10.20 7.60 -1.71
CA GLY A 258 -10.73 6.60 -0.77
C GLY A 258 -10.67 6.98 0.72
N ARG A 259 -9.98 8.08 1.05
CA ARG A 259 -9.96 8.62 2.42
C ARG A 259 -11.01 9.68 2.68
N MET A 260 -11.39 10.43 1.68
CA MET A 260 -12.23 11.62 1.81
C MET A 260 -13.58 11.45 1.12
N ASP A 261 -13.66 10.60 0.09
CA ASP A 261 -14.83 10.46 -0.78
C ASP A 261 -14.89 9.06 -1.41
N ASP A 262 -15.05 8.96 -2.71
CA ASP A 262 -15.16 7.74 -3.51
C ASP A 262 -13.84 7.43 -4.23
N ALA A 263 -13.27 6.26 -3.94
CA ALA A 263 -12.03 5.80 -4.55
C ALA A 263 -12.15 5.58 -6.07
N SER A 264 -13.36 5.45 -6.62
CA SER A 264 -13.59 5.34 -8.07
C SER A 264 -13.09 6.57 -8.85
N ILE A 265 -12.95 7.73 -8.21
CA ILE A 265 -12.36 8.94 -8.82
C ILE A 265 -10.90 8.65 -9.27
N ALA A 266 -10.12 7.99 -8.41
CA ALA A 266 -8.74 7.62 -8.74
C ALA A 266 -8.69 6.49 -9.79
N LEU A 267 -9.62 5.54 -9.76
CA LEU A 267 -9.76 4.53 -10.81
C LEU A 267 -10.05 5.18 -12.18
N ASN A 268 -11.03 6.08 -12.24
CA ASN A 268 -11.41 6.79 -13.45
C ASN A 268 -10.26 7.64 -14.00
N PHE A 269 -9.46 8.25 -13.12
CA PHE A 269 -8.24 8.95 -13.51
C PHE A 269 -7.26 8.01 -14.21
N LEU A 270 -6.96 6.85 -13.64
CA LEU A 270 -5.99 5.89 -14.22
C LEU A 270 -6.50 5.24 -15.52
N LEU A 271 -7.81 5.11 -15.68
CA LEU A 271 -8.48 4.57 -16.88
C LEU A 271 -8.82 5.61 -17.94
N SER A 272 -8.54 6.90 -17.70
CA SER A 272 -8.84 7.99 -18.64
C SER A 272 -8.27 7.72 -20.03
N LYS A 273 -9.11 7.88 -21.05
CA LYS A 273 -8.75 7.61 -22.46
C LYS A 273 -8.35 8.87 -23.23
N ASP A 274 -8.64 10.03 -22.69
CA ASP A 274 -8.36 11.33 -23.28
C ASP A 274 -7.89 12.33 -22.21
N GLN A 275 -7.27 13.41 -22.66
CA GLN A 275 -6.68 14.43 -21.78
C GLN A 275 -7.73 15.18 -20.95
N SER A 276 -8.95 15.42 -21.49
CA SER A 276 -9.99 16.15 -20.76
C SER A 276 -10.44 15.37 -19.54
N SER A 277 -10.81 14.11 -19.72
CA SER A 277 -11.24 13.22 -18.62
C SER A 277 -10.14 13.01 -17.57
N ALA A 278 -8.87 12.93 -18.01
CA ALA A 278 -7.74 12.85 -17.08
C ALA A 278 -7.59 14.16 -16.28
N TYR A 279 -7.73 15.32 -16.94
CA TYR A 279 -7.62 16.62 -16.28
C TYR A 279 -8.72 16.85 -15.25
N GLU A 280 -9.98 16.55 -15.61
CA GLU A 280 -11.13 16.69 -14.71
C GLU A 280 -10.95 15.83 -13.45
N SER A 281 -10.61 14.54 -13.63
CA SER A 281 -10.37 13.64 -12.50
C SER A 281 -9.19 14.08 -11.63
N LEU A 282 -8.09 14.56 -12.24
CA LEU A 282 -6.93 15.05 -11.50
C LEU A 282 -7.24 16.30 -10.70
N ALA A 283 -8.06 17.20 -11.23
CA ALA A 283 -8.48 18.41 -10.52
C ALA A 283 -9.24 18.06 -9.22
N VAL A 284 -10.17 17.10 -9.29
CA VAL A 284 -10.89 16.59 -8.11
C VAL A 284 -9.93 15.94 -7.11
N LEU A 285 -8.98 15.11 -7.58
CA LEU A 285 -7.97 14.48 -6.72
C LEU A 285 -7.07 15.52 -6.04
N ASP A 286 -6.73 16.61 -6.71
CA ASP A 286 -5.95 17.71 -6.13
C ASP A 286 -6.71 18.46 -5.05
N GLU A 287 -8.00 18.69 -5.25
CA GLU A 287 -8.89 19.30 -4.25
C GLU A 287 -9.02 18.40 -3.02
N LEU A 288 -9.34 17.11 -3.21
CA LEU A 288 -9.45 16.12 -2.12
C LEU A 288 -8.15 15.98 -1.34
N ASN A 289 -7.01 15.96 -2.03
CA ASN A 289 -5.71 15.86 -1.36
C ASN A 289 -5.36 17.14 -0.58
N SER A 290 -5.73 18.31 -1.08
CA SER A 290 -5.56 19.59 -0.38
C SER A 290 -6.43 19.64 0.87
N TYR A 291 -7.69 19.25 0.76
CA TYR A 291 -8.62 19.16 1.88
C TYR A 291 -8.15 18.16 2.93
N ARG A 292 -7.71 16.96 2.49
CA ARG A 292 -7.10 15.96 3.37
C ARG A 292 -5.91 16.53 4.16
N LYS A 293 -5.00 17.30 3.50
CA LYS A 293 -3.85 17.91 4.18
C LYS A 293 -4.29 18.91 5.26
N THR A 294 -5.27 19.73 4.96
CA THR A 294 -5.82 20.73 5.92
C THR A 294 -6.41 20.01 7.15
N ILE A 295 -7.22 18.98 6.95
CA ILE A 295 -7.80 18.21 8.06
C ILE A 295 -6.71 17.47 8.84
N GLN A 296 -5.74 16.88 8.15
CA GLN A 296 -4.62 16.19 8.78
C GLN A 296 -3.81 17.14 9.67
N GLU A 297 -3.54 18.35 9.22
CA GLU A 297 -2.81 19.36 10.00
C GLU A 297 -3.59 19.77 11.24
N ARG A 298 -4.87 20.07 11.10
CA ARG A 298 -5.77 20.40 12.22
C ARG A 298 -5.77 19.29 13.25
N ILE A 299 -6.08 18.04 12.85
CA ILE A 299 -6.14 16.89 13.79
C ILE A 299 -4.77 16.63 14.43
N SER A 300 -3.66 16.77 13.66
CA SER A 300 -2.31 16.59 14.21
C SER A 300 -2.00 17.60 15.31
N ASN A 301 -2.37 18.87 15.14
CA ASN A 301 -2.13 19.91 16.12
C ASN A 301 -3.00 19.71 17.37
N GLU A 302 -4.27 19.37 17.21
CA GLU A 302 -5.17 19.05 18.32
C GLU A 302 -4.69 17.81 19.09
N ALA A 303 -4.26 16.76 18.39
CA ALA A 303 -3.75 15.53 18.99
C ALA A 303 -2.42 15.76 19.74
N GLU A 304 -1.54 16.61 19.22
CA GLU A 304 -0.30 17.01 19.90
C GLU A 304 -0.60 17.75 21.21
N GLN A 305 -1.56 18.68 21.21
CA GLN A 305 -1.98 19.42 22.41
C GLN A 305 -2.60 18.51 23.48
N LYS A 306 -3.29 17.44 23.08
CA LYS A 306 -3.90 16.45 23.96
C LYS A 306 -2.91 15.39 24.45
N SER A 307 -1.74 15.28 23.81
CA SER A 307 -0.73 14.29 24.18
C SER A 307 0.01 14.67 25.46
N ASN A 308 0.30 13.68 26.31
CA ASN A 308 1.16 13.86 27.46
C ASN A 308 2.55 13.28 27.17
N LYS A 309 3.60 14.08 27.32
CA LYS A 309 4.99 13.65 27.05
C LYS A 309 5.48 12.57 28.02
N GLU A 310 4.91 12.50 29.20
CA GLU A 310 5.26 11.49 30.22
C GLU A 310 4.68 10.10 29.88
N ASP A 311 3.60 10.03 29.08
CA ASP A 311 2.98 8.77 28.69
C ASP A 311 3.93 7.93 27.82
N ARG A 312 3.90 6.62 27.97
CA ARG A 312 4.69 5.67 27.18
C ARG A 312 4.13 5.46 25.76
N ALA A 313 2.86 5.75 25.55
CA ALA A 313 2.19 5.80 24.25
C ALA A 313 1.41 7.10 24.09
N VAL A 314 1.28 7.60 22.88
CA VAL A 314 0.35 8.67 22.54
C VAL A 314 -1.04 8.04 22.41
N VAL A 315 -1.94 8.24 23.37
CA VAL A 315 -3.32 7.75 23.32
C VAL A 315 -4.25 8.96 23.48
N VAL A 316 -4.85 9.40 22.36
CA VAL A 316 -5.67 10.61 22.33
C VAL A 316 -6.91 10.42 21.45
N TRP A 317 -7.96 11.18 21.77
CA TRP A 317 -9.25 11.09 21.12
C TRP A 317 -9.98 12.43 21.07
N ALA A 318 -10.89 12.55 20.09
CA ALA A 318 -11.88 13.60 20.05
C ALA A 318 -13.08 13.17 19.22
N GLU A 319 -14.20 13.85 19.44
CA GLU A 319 -15.30 13.92 18.50
C GLU A 319 -14.85 14.64 17.22
N ASP A 320 -15.54 14.40 16.12
CA ASP A 320 -15.34 15.09 14.83
C ASP A 320 -13.96 14.92 14.18
N TRP A 321 -13.09 14.04 14.67
CA TRP A 321 -11.90 13.66 13.93
C TRP A 321 -12.27 12.70 12.79
N HIS A 322 -11.79 13.00 11.61
CA HIS A 322 -12.14 12.24 10.42
C HIS A 322 -11.48 10.84 10.41
N GLU A 323 -12.30 9.76 10.38
CA GLU A 323 -11.82 8.37 10.44
C GLU A 323 -10.78 8.02 9.35
N GLY A 324 -10.90 8.57 8.15
CA GLY A 324 -9.95 8.35 7.05
C GLY A 324 -8.56 8.99 7.29
N ILE A 325 -8.45 9.89 8.31
CA ILE A 325 -7.24 10.69 8.57
C ILE A 325 -6.51 10.24 9.83
N ILE A 326 -7.22 9.72 10.84
CA ILE A 326 -6.59 9.36 12.13
C ILE A 326 -5.39 8.41 11.98
N GLY A 327 -5.37 7.52 10.99
CA GLY A 327 -4.25 6.62 10.73
C GLY A 327 -2.99 7.34 10.23
N ILE A 328 -3.15 8.44 9.47
CA ILE A 328 -2.01 9.28 9.04
C ILE A 328 -1.47 10.07 10.23
N VAL A 329 -2.37 10.60 11.07
CA VAL A 329 -2.00 11.32 12.29
C VAL A 329 -1.28 10.39 13.27
N ALA A 330 -1.79 9.15 13.46
CA ALA A 330 -1.12 8.15 14.28
C ALA A 330 0.31 7.87 13.80
N SER A 331 0.52 7.73 12.48
CA SER A 331 1.86 7.56 11.91
C SER A 331 2.76 8.76 12.17
N LYS A 332 2.24 10.00 12.01
CA LYS A 332 3.00 11.23 12.24
C LYS A 332 3.42 11.34 13.71
N LEU A 333 2.49 11.14 14.65
CA LEU A 333 2.78 11.24 16.08
C LEU A 333 3.68 10.11 16.57
N SER A 334 3.51 8.88 16.07
CA SER A 334 4.41 7.77 16.40
C SER A 334 5.86 8.08 15.99
N ASN A 335 6.05 8.66 14.80
CA ASN A 335 7.39 9.03 14.32
C ASN A 335 8.00 10.21 15.09
N SER A 336 7.20 11.24 15.39
CA SER A 336 7.69 12.44 16.10
C SER A 336 8.01 12.17 17.56
N HIS A 337 7.15 11.40 18.26
CA HIS A 337 7.34 11.04 19.66
C HIS A 337 8.20 9.80 19.87
N LYS A 338 8.48 9.02 18.80
CA LYS A 338 9.16 7.71 18.89
C LYS A 338 8.47 6.75 19.85
N LYS A 339 7.15 6.79 19.89
CA LYS A 339 6.28 5.99 20.76
C LYS A 339 5.15 5.41 19.95
N PRO A 340 4.52 4.28 20.37
CA PRO A 340 3.25 3.88 19.80
C PRO A 340 2.21 4.98 19.91
N ALA A 341 1.41 5.19 18.86
CA ALA A 341 0.36 6.19 18.84
C ALA A 341 -0.98 5.57 18.48
N PHE A 342 -1.98 5.86 19.31
CA PHE A 342 -3.38 5.43 19.19
C PHE A 342 -4.25 6.67 19.09
N ILE A 343 -4.85 6.89 17.93
CA ILE A 343 -5.68 8.07 17.65
C ILE A 343 -7.09 7.61 17.37
N PHE A 344 -8.06 8.15 18.14
CA PHE A 344 -9.46 7.73 18.03
C PHE A 344 -10.36 8.89 17.59
N SER A 345 -11.28 8.57 16.69
CA SER A 345 -12.45 9.39 16.35
C SER A 345 -13.67 8.84 17.09
N ILE A 346 -14.42 9.69 17.74
CA ILE A 346 -15.62 9.32 18.48
C ILE A 346 -16.85 9.70 17.65
N GLN A 347 -17.76 8.74 17.47
CA GLN A 347 -19.05 8.96 16.85
C GLN A 347 -20.11 8.11 17.58
N ASN A 348 -21.17 8.74 18.04
CA ASN A 348 -22.29 8.06 18.73
C ASN A 348 -21.83 7.16 19.91
N GLY A 349 -20.88 7.61 20.73
CA GLY A 349 -20.35 6.87 21.86
C GLY A 349 -19.43 5.70 21.52
N ILE A 350 -19.10 5.52 20.22
CA ILE A 350 -18.14 4.53 19.74
C ILE A 350 -16.85 5.23 19.30
N ALA A 351 -15.75 4.82 19.88
CA ALA A 351 -14.41 5.26 19.49
C ALA A 351 -13.82 4.30 18.47
N LYS A 352 -13.62 4.77 17.23
CA LYS A 352 -12.87 4.07 16.18
C LYS A 352 -11.44 4.57 16.17
N GLY A 353 -10.48 3.67 16.34
CA GLY A 353 -9.06 3.99 16.51
C GLY A 353 -8.17 3.46 15.39
N SER A 354 -7.08 4.17 15.17
CA SER A 354 -5.96 3.70 14.39
C SER A 354 -4.69 3.77 15.20
N ALA A 355 -3.97 2.64 15.28
CA ALA A 355 -2.71 2.51 16.00
C ALA A 355 -1.54 2.38 15.02
N ARG A 356 -0.43 3.05 15.35
CA ARG A 356 0.83 2.95 14.62
C ARG A 356 2.01 2.87 15.58
N ALA A 357 2.99 2.04 15.23
CA ALA A 357 4.26 1.98 15.95
C ALA A 357 5.41 1.90 14.96
N ASN A 358 6.45 2.68 15.25
CA ASN A 358 7.75 2.59 14.57
C ASN A 358 8.78 2.11 15.60
N SER A 359 8.56 0.89 16.14
CA SER A 359 9.33 0.33 17.25
C SER A 359 9.37 -1.20 17.16
N ASN A 360 10.07 -1.83 18.09
CA ASN A 360 10.06 -3.28 18.25
C ASN A 360 8.75 -3.83 18.86
N ILE A 361 7.89 -2.93 19.35
CA ILE A 361 6.61 -3.30 19.94
C ILE A 361 5.67 -3.87 18.87
N ASN A 362 5.09 -5.03 19.17
CA ASN A 362 4.03 -5.61 18.36
C ASN A 362 2.68 -5.03 18.81
N LEU A 363 2.07 -4.19 17.96
CA LEU A 363 0.79 -3.56 18.28
C LEU A 363 -0.34 -4.56 18.48
N TYR A 364 -0.37 -5.65 17.71
CA TYR A 364 -1.40 -6.68 17.86
C TYR A 364 -1.34 -7.32 19.26
N ASP A 365 -0.15 -7.71 19.71
CA ASP A 365 0.05 -8.31 21.03
C ASP A 365 -0.26 -7.31 22.14
N LEU A 366 0.13 -6.04 21.98
CA LEU A 366 -0.13 -4.98 22.93
C LEU A 366 -1.65 -4.71 23.07
N ILE A 367 -2.37 -4.56 21.95
CA ILE A 367 -3.81 -4.32 21.93
C ILE A 367 -4.57 -5.52 22.51
N SER A 368 -4.08 -6.74 22.30
CA SER A 368 -4.69 -7.97 22.85
C SER A 368 -4.76 -7.97 24.37
N LYS A 369 -3.86 -7.24 25.07
CA LYS A 369 -3.90 -7.09 26.54
C LYS A 369 -5.13 -6.34 27.05
N ALA A 370 -5.70 -5.48 26.20
CA ALA A 370 -6.91 -4.72 26.48
C ALA A 370 -8.15 -5.25 25.72
N SER A 371 -8.10 -6.49 25.20
CA SER A 371 -9.15 -7.05 24.32
C SER A 371 -10.55 -7.08 24.94
N HIS A 372 -10.64 -7.18 26.28
CA HIS A 372 -11.92 -7.17 27.01
C HIS A 372 -12.66 -5.82 26.96
N LEU A 373 -11.98 -4.72 26.60
CA LEU A 373 -12.57 -3.39 26.43
C LEU A 373 -13.00 -3.13 24.99
N LEU A 374 -12.59 -3.99 24.03
CA LEU A 374 -12.73 -3.73 22.60
C LEU A 374 -14.00 -4.35 22.04
N LEU A 375 -14.66 -3.62 21.15
CA LEU A 375 -15.73 -4.14 20.28
C LEU A 375 -15.14 -4.95 19.13
N GLY A 376 -13.90 -4.64 18.71
CA GLY A 376 -13.16 -5.36 17.70
C GLY A 376 -11.79 -4.73 17.45
N PHE A 377 -10.84 -5.53 17.01
CA PHE A 377 -9.53 -5.06 16.57
C PHE A 377 -8.91 -6.00 15.55
N GLY A 378 -7.98 -5.47 14.76
CA GLY A 378 -7.22 -6.24 13.79
C GLY A 378 -5.99 -5.45 13.33
N GLY A 379 -5.01 -6.16 12.80
CA GLY A 379 -3.79 -5.52 12.31
C GLY A 379 -2.57 -6.40 12.45
N HIS A 380 -1.40 -5.76 12.39
CA HIS A 380 -0.09 -6.40 12.39
C HIS A 380 0.84 -5.70 13.38
N LYS A 381 2.12 -6.08 13.39
CA LYS A 381 3.14 -5.55 14.30
C LYS A 381 3.15 -4.00 14.36
N ASN A 382 3.09 -3.31 13.21
CA ASN A 382 3.33 -1.87 13.12
C ASN A 382 2.08 -1.02 12.87
N ALA A 383 0.94 -1.64 12.58
CA ALA A 383 -0.31 -0.95 12.26
C ALA A 383 -1.51 -1.79 12.68
N ALA A 384 -2.48 -1.17 13.34
CA ALA A 384 -3.72 -1.81 13.74
C ALA A 384 -4.90 -0.84 13.68
N GLY A 385 -6.09 -1.39 13.46
CA GLY A 385 -7.37 -0.74 13.66
C GLY A 385 -8.10 -1.36 14.86
N LEU A 386 -8.84 -0.56 15.60
CA LEU A 386 -9.58 -1.03 16.77
C LEU A 386 -10.81 -0.17 17.04
N SER A 387 -11.77 -0.72 17.75
CA SER A 387 -12.96 0.02 18.21
C SER A 387 -13.35 -0.38 19.62
N LEU A 388 -13.84 0.59 20.39
CA LEU A 388 -14.31 0.40 21.75
C LEU A 388 -15.39 1.44 22.11
N LEU A 389 -16.07 1.25 23.22
CA LEU A 389 -16.97 2.27 23.76
C LEU A 389 -16.15 3.45 24.28
N GLU A 390 -16.64 4.67 24.10
CA GLU A 390 -15.97 5.90 24.54
C GLU A 390 -15.60 5.88 26.02
N GLU A 391 -16.50 5.38 26.87
CA GLU A 391 -16.30 5.26 28.32
C GLU A 391 -15.08 4.40 28.71
N ASN A 392 -14.67 3.49 27.84
CA ASN A 392 -13.52 2.60 28.05
C ASN A 392 -12.17 3.22 27.67
N LEU A 393 -12.14 4.38 27.00
CA LEU A 393 -10.88 5.01 26.54
C LEU A 393 -9.89 5.34 27.68
N PRO A 394 -10.32 5.85 28.85
CA PRO A 394 -9.38 6.09 29.94
C PRO A 394 -8.69 4.81 30.43
N GLU A 395 -9.46 3.74 30.65
CA GLU A 395 -8.92 2.44 31.10
C GLU A 395 -8.01 1.81 30.03
N PHE A 396 -8.41 1.88 28.77
CA PHE A 396 -7.58 1.44 27.66
C PHE A 396 -6.22 2.15 27.66
N LYS A 397 -6.21 3.48 27.83
CA LYS A 397 -4.99 4.28 27.90
C LYS A 397 -4.07 3.83 29.04
N GLU A 398 -4.63 3.57 30.24
CA GLU A 398 -3.87 3.10 31.39
C GLU A 398 -3.22 1.73 31.13
N ILE A 399 -3.99 0.78 30.59
CA ILE A 399 -3.50 -0.56 30.28
C ILE A 399 -2.34 -0.48 29.27
N ILE A 400 -2.50 0.27 28.17
CA ILE A 400 -1.48 0.39 27.13
C ILE A 400 -0.18 0.96 27.70
N ASN A 401 -0.24 2.04 28.50
CA ASN A 401 0.95 2.66 29.08
C ASN A 401 1.65 1.70 30.05
N LYS A 402 0.90 1.00 30.91
CA LYS A 402 1.43 0.02 31.86
C LYS A 402 2.09 -1.18 31.19
N GLU A 403 1.52 -1.69 30.08
CA GLU A 403 2.09 -2.83 29.35
C GLU A 403 3.39 -2.45 28.62
N ILE A 404 3.49 -1.23 28.09
CA ILE A 404 4.73 -0.73 27.47
C ILE A 404 5.83 -0.53 28.51
N GLU A 405 5.50 -0.04 29.69
CA GLU A 405 6.48 0.15 30.78
C GLU A 405 7.15 -1.16 31.20
N LYS A 406 6.42 -2.29 31.15
CA LYS A 406 6.96 -3.62 31.43
C LYS A 406 7.91 -4.16 30.34
N ALA A 407 7.80 -3.64 29.11
CA ALA A 407 8.51 -4.21 27.97
C ALA A 407 9.96 -3.75 27.82
N ASP A 408 10.43 -2.79 28.65
CA ASP A 408 11.82 -2.28 28.70
C ASP A 408 12.43 -1.87 27.34
N ASP A 409 11.59 -1.62 26.32
CA ASP A 409 11.99 -1.36 24.96
C ASP A 409 12.25 0.14 24.73
N ILE A 410 13.48 0.57 24.97
CA ILE A 410 13.97 1.89 24.57
C ILE A 410 14.22 1.88 23.06
N LEU A 411 13.47 2.71 22.36
CA LEU A 411 13.71 2.97 20.92
C LEU A 411 15.07 3.64 20.73
N HIS A 412 16.04 2.90 20.26
CA HIS A 412 17.27 3.46 19.74
C HIS A 412 17.14 3.63 18.23
N ASP A 413 17.04 4.89 17.77
CA ASP A 413 17.28 5.24 16.37
C ASP A 413 18.77 5.07 16.09
N GLU A 414 19.20 3.88 15.70
CA GLU A 414 20.51 3.71 15.10
C GLU A 414 20.45 4.17 13.64
N PHE A 415 20.92 5.39 13.38
CA PHE A 415 21.23 5.81 12.03
C PHE A 415 22.39 4.97 11.52
N ILE A 416 22.10 3.99 10.68
CA ILE A 416 23.14 3.24 9.99
C ILE A 416 23.78 4.18 8.95
N THR A 417 24.94 4.72 9.26
CA THR A 417 25.71 5.53 8.32
C THR A 417 26.68 4.65 7.55
N LEU A 418 26.85 4.92 6.24
CA LEU A 418 27.87 4.23 5.43
C LEU A 418 29.29 4.65 5.78
N GLY A 419 29.47 5.78 6.42
CA GLY A 419 30.77 6.31 6.83
C GLY A 419 30.80 7.83 6.84
N GLU A 420 31.99 8.37 7.03
CA GLU A 420 32.26 9.81 7.05
C GLU A 420 32.49 10.34 5.64
N LEU A 421 31.74 11.40 5.27
CA LEU A 421 31.80 12.04 3.96
C LEU A 421 32.59 13.35 4.03
N GLU A 422 33.58 13.49 3.19
CA GLU A 422 34.23 14.80 2.93
C GLU A 422 33.37 15.59 1.93
N VAL A 423 32.98 16.81 2.30
CA VAL A 423 32.11 17.66 1.45
C VAL A 423 32.70 17.90 0.07
N SER A 424 34.05 17.91 -0.04
CA SER A 424 34.78 18.09 -1.31
C SER A 424 34.51 17.02 -2.36
N ILE A 425 34.07 15.81 -1.96
CA ILE A 425 33.77 14.73 -2.90
C ILE A 425 32.29 14.74 -3.36
N VAL A 426 31.45 15.61 -2.79
CA VAL A 426 30.04 15.77 -3.17
C VAL A 426 29.97 16.55 -4.48
N VAL A 427 30.22 15.87 -5.56
CA VAL A 427 30.13 16.40 -6.93
C VAL A 427 28.99 15.69 -7.70
N LEU A 428 28.62 16.24 -8.86
CA LEU A 428 27.53 15.68 -9.67
C LEU A 428 27.65 14.17 -9.93
N VAL A 429 28.90 13.66 -10.13
CA VAL A 429 29.11 12.24 -10.35
C VAL A 429 28.83 11.40 -9.10
N PHE A 430 29.11 11.94 -7.90
CA PHE A 430 28.78 11.28 -6.63
C PHE A 430 27.26 11.19 -6.47
N ILE A 431 26.55 12.29 -6.72
CA ILE A 431 25.09 12.34 -6.66
C ILE A 431 24.47 11.39 -7.70
N SER A 432 25.00 11.39 -8.94
CA SER A 432 24.49 10.49 -9.99
C SER A 432 24.68 9.02 -9.63
N SER A 433 25.77 8.66 -8.92
CA SER A 433 25.94 7.28 -8.45
C SER A 433 24.87 6.86 -7.44
N ILE A 434 24.46 7.77 -6.54
CA ILE A 434 23.34 7.52 -5.61
C ILE A 434 22.02 7.35 -6.36
N VAL A 435 21.74 8.24 -7.31
CA VAL A 435 20.50 8.18 -8.11
C VAL A 435 20.46 6.95 -9.02
N SER A 436 21.60 6.46 -9.49
CA SER A 436 21.66 5.31 -10.42
C SER A 436 21.16 3.99 -9.82
N VAL A 437 21.09 3.88 -8.51
CA VAL A 437 20.61 2.68 -7.79
C VAL A 437 19.19 2.83 -7.24
N GLU A 438 18.45 3.86 -7.65
CA GLU A 438 16.99 3.91 -7.40
C GLU A 438 16.29 2.62 -7.90
N PRO A 439 15.23 2.18 -7.24
CA PRO A 439 14.42 2.81 -6.19
C PRO A 439 14.95 2.60 -4.77
N TYR A 440 14.85 3.63 -3.93
CA TYR A 440 15.07 3.53 -2.48
C TYR A 440 13.73 3.42 -1.75
N ARG A 441 13.58 2.40 -0.90
CA ARG A 441 12.41 2.15 -0.04
C ARG A 441 12.78 1.18 1.09
N LEU A 442 11.76 0.54 1.68
CA LEU A 442 11.95 -0.47 2.71
C LEU A 442 12.95 -1.54 2.26
N GLU A 443 13.85 -1.95 3.13
CA GLU A 443 15.00 -2.87 2.90
C GLU A 443 16.07 -2.35 1.90
N HIS A 444 15.76 -1.32 1.13
CA HIS A 444 16.74 -0.62 0.31
C HIS A 444 16.77 0.87 0.69
N LYS A 445 17.21 1.14 1.93
CA LYS A 445 17.23 2.50 2.49
C LYS A 445 18.23 3.39 1.78
N ARG A 446 17.91 4.69 1.69
CA ARG A 446 18.87 5.70 1.24
C ARG A 446 20.13 5.67 2.08
N THR A 447 21.24 5.95 1.42
CA THR A 447 22.53 6.06 2.10
C THR A 447 22.58 7.31 2.94
N VAL A 448 22.94 7.16 4.21
CA VAL A 448 23.17 8.26 5.14
C VAL A 448 24.67 8.37 5.41
N PHE A 449 25.18 9.58 5.43
CA PHE A 449 26.59 9.87 5.68
C PHE A 449 26.73 10.76 6.89
N LYS A 450 27.84 10.62 7.63
CA LYS A 450 28.23 11.55 8.67
C LYS A 450 29.13 12.61 8.06
N VAL A 451 28.88 13.87 8.37
CA VAL A 451 29.79 14.98 8.07
C VAL A 451 30.28 15.51 9.41
N SER A 452 31.62 15.51 9.61
CA SER A 452 32.24 16.04 10.82
C SER A 452 32.78 17.47 10.55
N ASN A 453 32.93 18.26 11.62
CA ASN A 453 33.45 19.63 11.57
C ASN A 453 32.67 20.58 10.62
N ALA A 454 31.33 20.38 10.51
CA ALA A 454 30.46 21.27 9.76
C ALA A 454 29.81 22.30 10.69
N ASN A 455 29.82 23.58 10.28
CA ASN A 455 29.07 24.63 10.95
C ASN A 455 27.71 24.82 10.25
N LEU A 456 26.63 24.72 10.98
CA LEU A 456 25.30 25.02 10.45
C LEU A 456 25.16 26.54 10.28
N VAL A 457 25.20 27.03 9.05
CA VAL A 457 25.06 28.45 8.74
C VAL A 457 23.60 28.86 8.59
N LYS A 458 22.77 27.98 8.03
CA LYS A 458 21.35 28.22 7.81
C LYS A 458 20.59 26.91 7.77
N SER A 459 19.40 26.88 8.33
CA SER A 459 18.45 25.79 8.15
C SER A 459 17.10 26.34 7.68
N GLU A 460 16.48 25.68 6.71
CA GLU A 460 15.14 25.97 6.22
C GLU A 460 14.34 24.68 6.21
N ILE A 461 13.08 24.78 6.63
CA ILE A 461 12.13 23.67 6.50
C ILE A 461 11.50 23.81 5.10
N ILE A 462 11.80 22.88 4.22
CA ILE A 462 11.18 22.79 2.90
C ILE A 462 9.97 21.88 3.05
N GLY A 463 8.77 22.46 2.92
CA GLY A 463 7.48 21.81 3.12
C GLY A 463 7.08 20.82 2.03
#